data_a95f79e91dd18c6aa5d62457bc343711
#
_entry.id   a95f79e91dd18c6aa5d62457bc343711
#
_cell.length_a   1.000
_cell.length_b   1.000
_cell.length_c   1.000
_cell.angle_alpha   90.00
_cell.angle_beta   90.00
_cell.angle_gamma   90.00
#
_symmetry.space_group_name_H-M   'P 1'
#
loop_
_entity.id
_entity.type
_entity.pdbx_description
1 polymer ?
#
loop_
_entity_poly.entity_id
_entity_poly.type
_entity_poly.pdbx_seq_one_letter_code
_entity_poly.pdbx_strand_id
1 'polypeptide(L)'
;RESSTLDHHAMGNHSNIEGACRFTGGTQQIADALAAKIREHGGTMLVRSRVVALHTEGRRVTGVELADGRMLRAKTVISAIHPAETFRLIGPTPVIRKAFRERIGSLPDSYGLFSAYLLLKPGRIPYINRNLYYFAGKDVWKTLFDLEAMRPGMVLLSAQAPDGDPAWCDVVTLMTPVATRPWEAWEGSAPGRRPEAYTALKAAMTQATVDFACARLPELRDCLLYTSP
;
A
#
# COMPACT_ATOMS: atom_id res chain seq x y z
N ARG A 1 6.42 -21.07 7.03
CA ARG A 1 6.41 -21.28 5.56
C ARG A 1 7.82 -21.02 5.07
N GLU A 2 8.48 -22.03 4.57
CA GLU A 2 9.72 -21.88 3.83
C GLU A 2 9.37 -21.17 2.51
N SER A 3 9.74 -19.90 2.37
CA SER A 3 9.77 -19.26 1.06
C SER A 3 10.89 -19.93 0.27
N SER A 4 10.68 -20.19 -0.99
CA SER A 4 11.72 -20.80 -1.80
C SER A 4 12.90 -19.84 -1.90
N THR A 5 14.11 -20.39 -1.97
CA THR A 5 15.34 -19.61 -2.17
C THR A 5 15.25 -18.76 -3.44
N LEU A 6 14.54 -19.27 -4.46
CA LEU A 6 14.29 -18.56 -5.71
C LEU A 6 13.43 -17.31 -5.51
N ASP A 7 12.34 -17.38 -4.71
CA ASP A 7 11.49 -16.23 -4.41
C ASP A 7 12.27 -15.17 -3.64
N HIS A 8 13.10 -15.59 -2.69
CA HIS A 8 13.96 -14.69 -1.93
C HIS A 8 14.96 -13.97 -2.84
N HIS A 9 15.63 -14.70 -3.73
CA HIS A 9 16.57 -14.10 -4.67
C HIS A 9 15.89 -13.20 -5.68
N ALA A 10 14.77 -13.62 -6.27
CA ALA A 10 14.05 -12.82 -7.26
C ALA A 10 13.49 -11.53 -6.66
N MET A 11 12.87 -11.57 -5.49
CA MET A 11 12.28 -10.41 -4.85
C MET A 11 13.30 -9.57 -4.08
N GLY A 12 14.23 -10.19 -3.36
CA GLY A 12 15.20 -9.49 -2.54
C GLY A 12 16.33 -8.88 -3.36
N ASN A 13 17.05 -9.69 -4.12
CA ASN A 13 18.25 -9.23 -4.82
C ASN A 13 17.91 -8.44 -6.07
N HIS A 14 17.10 -9.01 -6.95
CA HIS A 14 16.86 -8.37 -8.25
C HIS A 14 16.06 -7.08 -8.11
N SER A 15 14.95 -7.10 -7.35
CA SER A 15 14.06 -5.94 -7.27
C SER A 15 14.57 -4.85 -6.32
N ASN A 16 15.25 -5.19 -5.22
CA ASN A 16 15.63 -4.22 -4.20
C ASN A 16 17.12 -3.85 -4.20
N ILE A 17 18.00 -4.71 -4.66
CA ILE A 17 19.44 -4.46 -4.62
C ILE A 17 19.96 -4.06 -6.00
N GLU A 18 19.63 -4.83 -7.04
CA GLU A 18 20.17 -4.62 -8.40
C GLU A 18 19.33 -3.64 -9.23
N GLY A 19 18.01 -3.70 -9.10
CA GLY A 19 17.06 -2.97 -9.95
C GLY A 19 16.32 -1.81 -9.27
N ALA A 20 16.64 -1.48 -8.01
CA ALA A 20 15.95 -0.41 -7.30
C ALA A 20 16.25 0.96 -7.94
N CYS A 21 15.20 1.61 -8.41
CA CYS A 21 15.29 2.95 -9.00
C CYS A 21 14.08 3.78 -8.59
N ARG A 22 14.20 5.11 -8.71
CA ARG A 22 13.11 6.06 -8.54
C ARG A 22 12.93 6.88 -9.79
N PHE A 23 11.68 7.24 -10.04
CA PHE A 23 11.38 8.21 -11.10
C PHE A 23 11.57 9.63 -10.57
N THR A 24 12.39 10.43 -11.24
CA THR A 24 12.46 11.88 -11.01
C THR A 24 11.07 12.47 -11.28
N GLY A 25 10.52 13.25 -10.36
CA GLY A 25 9.14 13.78 -10.46
C GLY A 25 8.04 12.78 -10.04
N GLY A 26 8.42 11.62 -9.48
CA GLY A 26 7.49 10.67 -8.88
C GLY A 26 6.91 9.61 -9.83
N THR A 27 6.24 8.63 -9.27
CA THR A 27 5.71 7.45 -9.99
C THR A 27 4.40 7.70 -10.73
N GLN A 28 3.73 8.84 -10.48
CA GLN A 28 2.49 9.22 -11.17
C GLN A 28 2.67 9.25 -12.70
N GLN A 29 3.87 9.59 -13.18
CA GLN A 29 4.22 9.61 -14.60
C GLN A 29 3.95 8.27 -15.30
N ILE A 30 4.12 7.14 -14.63
CA ILE A 30 3.81 5.82 -15.19
C ILE A 30 2.30 5.70 -15.44
N ALA A 31 1.50 6.08 -14.46
CA ALA A 31 0.05 6.03 -14.57
C ALA A 31 -0.44 6.98 -15.67
N ASP A 32 0.13 8.18 -15.75
CA ASP A 32 -0.23 9.18 -16.77
C ASP A 32 0.16 8.73 -18.17
N ALA A 33 1.33 8.14 -18.34
CA ALA A 33 1.78 7.59 -19.63
C ALA A 33 0.88 6.43 -20.09
N LEU A 34 0.53 5.50 -19.19
CA LEU A 34 -0.39 4.42 -19.50
C LEU A 34 -1.79 4.95 -19.83
N ALA A 35 -2.28 5.93 -19.07
CA ALA A 35 -3.56 6.58 -19.31
C ALA A 35 -3.61 7.29 -20.67
N ALA A 36 -2.52 7.97 -21.03
CA ALA A 36 -2.38 8.61 -22.35
C ALA A 36 -2.46 7.56 -23.47
N LYS A 37 -1.75 6.45 -23.35
CA LYS A 37 -1.79 5.36 -24.34
C LYS A 37 -3.17 4.71 -24.47
N ILE A 38 -3.88 4.50 -23.37
CA ILE A 38 -5.25 3.98 -23.40
C ILE A 38 -6.14 4.93 -24.23
N ARG A 39 -6.06 6.25 -23.99
CA ARG A 39 -6.86 7.24 -24.72
C ARG A 39 -6.47 7.35 -26.20
N GLU A 40 -5.18 7.32 -26.50
CA GLU A 40 -4.65 7.32 -27.87
C GLU A 40 -5.23 6.18 -28.71
N HIS A 41 -5.42 5.00 -28.09
CA HIS A 41 -6.05 3.85 -28.74
C HIS A 41 -7.58 3.79 -28.60
N GLY A 42 -8.23 4.90 -28.29
CA GLY A 42 -9.68 5.01 -28.20
C GLY A 42 -10.29 4.39 -26.93
N GLY A 43 -9.47 4.03 -25.96
CA GLY A 43 -9.97 3.50 -24.68
C GLY A 43 -10.57 4.58 -23.79
N THR A 44 -11.57 4.22 -23.00
CA THR A 44 -12.21 5.11 -22.03
C THR A 44 -11.74 4.81 -20.61
N MET A 45 -11.39 5.84 -19.88
CA MET A 45 -11.04 5.75 -18.46
C MET A 45 -12.14 6.39 -17.62
N LEU A 46 -12.71 5.60 -16.72
CA LEU A 46 -13.71 6.06 -15.76
C LEU A 46 -13.09 6.13 -14.38
N VAL A 47 -13.12 7.29 -13.74
CA VAL A 47 -12.72 7.50 -12.35
C VAL A 47 -13.96 7.61 -11.46
N ARG A 48 -13.80 7.34 -10.15
CA ARG A 48 -14.92 7.37 -9.19
C ARG A 48 -16.11 6.49 -9.61
N SER A 49 -15.83 5.43 -10.36
CA SER A 49 -16.82 4.52 -10.93
C SER A 49 -16.71 3.15 -10.26
N ARG A 50 -17.28 3.06 -9.05
CA ARG A 50 -17.25 1.84 -8.24
C ARG A 50 -18.08 0.75 -8.91
N VAL A 51 -17.46 -0.40 -9.18
CA VAL A 51 -18.15 -1.62 -9.62
C VAL A 51 -18.82 -2.27 -8.42
N VAL A 52 -20.10 -2.61 -8.54
CA VAL A 52 -20.90 -3.27 -7.49
C VAL A 52 -21.30 -4.68 -7.82
N ALA A 53 -21.31 -5.06 -9.11
CA ALA A 53 -21.58 -6.43 -9.56
C ALA A 53 -20.86 -6.76 -10.86
N LEU A 54 -20.55 -8.06 -11.03
CA LEU A 54 -20.11 -8.68 -12.29
C LEU A 54 -21.22 -9.59 -12.78
N HIS A 55 -21.75 -9.32 -13.96
CA HIS A 55 -22.85 -10.10 -14.54
C HIS A 55 -22.31 -11.24 -15.40
N THR A 56 -22.94 -12.41 -15.27
CA THR A 56 -22.56 -13.61 -16.02
C THR A 56 -23.79 -14.29 -16.62
N GLU A 57 -23.62 -14.83 -17.83
CA GLU A 57 -24.58 -15.71 -18.47
C GLU A 57 -23.90 -17.05 -18.78
N GLY A 58 -24.36 -18.10 -18.13
CA GLY A 58 -23.71 -19.42 -18.21
C GLY A 58 -22.24 -19.34 -17.75
N ARG A 59 -21.30 -19.54 -18.67
CA ARG A 59 -19.86 -19.54 -18.41
C ARG A 59 -19.14 -18.24 -18.85
N ARG A 60 -19.89 -17.23 -19.22
CA ARG A 60 -19.33 -15.97 -19.76
C ARG A 60 -19.68 -14.78 -18.87
N VAL A 61 -18.73 -13.87 -18.70
CA VAL A 61 -19.00 -12.54 -18.18
C VAL A 61 -19.65 -11.73 -19.29
N THR A 62 -20.72 -11.00 -18.98
CA THR A 62 -21.44 -10.14 -19.93
C THR A 62 -21.19 -8.67 -19.68
N GLY A 63 -20.75 -8.30 -18.48
CA GLY A 63 -20.44 -6.91 -18.14
C GLY A 63 -20.31 -6.68 -16.65
N VAL A 64 -20.23 -5.41 -16.30
CA VAL A 64 -20.13 -4.92 -14.92
C VAL A 64 -21.20 -3.88 -14.65
N GLU A 65 -21.73 -3.86 -13.43
CA GLU A 65 -22.63 -2.84 -12.93
C GLU A 65 -21.89 -1.85 -12.05
N LEU A 66 -22.12 -0.57 -12.25
CA LEU A 66 -21.56 0.50 -11.45
C LEU A 66 -22.53 0.93 -10.33
N ALA A 67 -22.02 1.54 -9.29
CA ALA A 67 -22.80 1.99 -8.14
C ALA A 67 -23.85 3.08 -8.48
N ASP A 68 -23.71 3.74 -9.62
CA ASP A 68 -24.67 4.70 -10.16
C ASP A 68 -25.76 4.07 -11.07
N GLY A 69 -25.78 2.74 -11.14
CA GLY A 69 -26.76 1.97 -11.93
C GLY A 69 -26.38 1.79 -13.40
N ARG A 70 -25.27 2.34 -13.89
CA ARG A 70 -24.83 2.12 -15.26
C ARG A 70 -24.35 0.69 -15.45
N MET A 71 -24.76 0.09 -16.58
CA MET A 71 -24.30 -1.21 -17.01
C MET A 71 -23.28 -1.07 -18.15
N LEU A 72 -22.07 -1.57 -17.95
CA LEU A 72 -21.03 -1.60 -18.98
C LEU A 72 -20.88 -3.03 -19.50
N ARG A 73 -21.23 -3.24 -20.76
CA ARG A 73 -21.12 -4.56 -21.42
C ARG A 73 -19.69 -4.79 -21.89
N ALA A 74 -19.17 -6.00 -21.66
CA ALA A 74 -17.84 -6.40 -22.11
C ALA A 74 -17.78 -7.89 -22.41
N LYS A 75 -17.00 -8.27 -23.42
CA LYS A 75 -16.72 -9.68 -23.76
C LYS A 75 -15.67 -10.28 -22.83
N THR A 76 -14.81 -9.46 -22.26
CA THR A 76 -13.74 -9.84 -21.34
C THR A 76 -13.62 -8.78 -20.24
N VAL A 77 -13.46 -9.23 -19.01
CA VAL A 77 -13.23 -8.38 -17.85
C VAL A 77 -11.95 -8.83 -17.16
N ILE A 78 -11.02 -7.89 -16.93
CA ILE A 78 -9.81 -8.10 -16.13
C ILE A 78 -10.06 -7.47 -14.77
N SER A 79 -10.00 -8.29 -13.72
CA SER A 79 -10.13 -7.82 -12.34
C SER A 79 -8.75 -7.72 -11.69
N ALA A 80 -8.36 -6.52 -11.29
CA ALA A 80 -7.10 -6.24 -10.60
C ALA A 80 -7.31 -5.90 -9.10
N ILE A 81 -8.46 -6.27 -8.53
CA ILE A 81 -8.75 -6.15 -7.10
C ILE A 81 -8.50 -7.50 -6.39
N HIS A 82 -8.60 -7.51 -5.06
CA HIS A 82 -8.43 -8.72 -4.28
C HIS A 82 -9.34 -9.86 -4.77
N PRO A 83 -8.85 -11.11 -4.91
CA PRO A 83 -9.63 -12.22 -5.46
C PRO A 83 -10.94 -12.50 -4.72
N ALA A 84 -10.95 -12.41 -3.37
CA ALA A 84 -12.16 -12.59 -2.58
C ALA A 84 -13.23 -11.55 -2.95
N GLU A 85 -12.84 -10.28 -3.15
CA GLU A 85 -13.75 -9.22 -3.59
C GLU A 85 -14.25 -9.45 -5.01
N THR A 86 -13.40 -9.92 -5.92
CA THR A 86 -13.82 -10.31 -7.27
C THR A 86 -14.91 -11.39 -7.22
N PHE A 87 -14.73 -12.40 -6.36
CA PHE A 87 -15.73 -13.46 -6.22
C PHE A 87 -17.01 -12.96 -5.54
N ARG A 88 -16.92 -12.01 -4.63
CA ARG A 88 -18.09 -11.36 -4.03
C ARG A 88 -18.89 -10.61 -5.09
N LEU A 89 -18.23 -9.86 -6.00
CA LEU A 89 -18.88 -9.13 -7.09
C LEU A 89 -19.54 -10.04 -8.12
N ILE A 90 -18.97 -11.23 -8.41
CA ILE A 90 -19.58 -12.21 -9.33
C ILE A 90 -20.82 -12.86 -8.70
N GLY A 91 -20.88 -12.95 -7.37
CA GLY A 91 -21.95 -13.67 -6.70
C GLY A 91 -21.93 -15.18 -6.92
N PRO A 92 -22.94 -15.93 -6.46
CA PRO A 92 -23.05 -17.37 -6.69
C PRO A 92 -23.17 -17.69 -8.17
N THR A 93 -22.37 -18.63 -8.66
CA THR A 93 -22.39 -19.11 -10.04
C THR A 93 -21.95 -20.56 -10.11
N PRO A 94 -22.51 -21.39 -10.98
CA PRO A 94 -22.10 -22.80 -11.15
C PRO A 94 -20.69 -22.94 -11.73
N VAL A 95 -20.14 -21.88 -12.30
CA VAL A 95 -18.79 -21.90 -12.92
C VAL A 95 -17.68 -21.92 -11.87
N ILE A 96 -17.90 -21.26 -10.73
CA ILE A 96 -16.93 -21.19 -9.64
C ILE A 96 -17.44 -22.08 -8.50
N ARG A 97 -16.74 -23.20 -8.28
CA ARG A 97 -17.11 -24.15 -7.23
C ARG A 97 -17.11 -23.48 -5.87
N LYS A 98 -18.13 -23.81 -5.05
CA LYS A 98 -18.27 -23.28 -3.69
C LYS A 98 -17.00 -23.47 -2.85
N ALA A 99 -16.43 -24.68 -2.84
CA ALA A 99 -15.20 -25.00 -2.11
C ALA A 99 -13.99 -24.14 -2.54
N PHE A 100 -13.89 -23.77 -3.84
CA PHE A 100 -12.83 -22.90 -4.30
C PHE A 100 -13.02 -21.45 -3.79
N ARG A 101 -14.26 -20.96 -3.84
CA ARG A 101 -14.63 -19.65 -3.30
C ARG A 101 -14.35 -19.54 -1.80
N GLU A 102 -14.77 -20.55 -1.04
CA GLU A 102 -14.54 -20.64 0.40
C GLU A 102 -13.03 -20.69 0.71
N ARG A 103 -12.27 -21.49 -0.03
CA ARG A 103 -10.82 -21.53 0.12
C ARG A 103 -10.15 -20.18 -0.09
N ILE A 104 -10.55 -19.44 -1.13
CA ILE A 104 -9.98 -18.09 -1.38
C ILE A 104 -10.40 -17.10 -0.30
N GLY A 105 -11.68 -17.14 0.12
CA GLY A 105 -12.19 -16.25 1.17
C GLY A 105 -11.63 -16.56 2.57
N SER A 106 -11.10 -17.79 2.80
CA SER A 106 -10.48 -18.17 4.07
C SER A 106 -8.96 -17.97 4.11
N LEU A 107 -8.35 -17.51 3.01
CA LEU A 107 -6.93 -17.17 3.04
C LEU A 107 -6.72 -15.97 3.97
N PRO A 108 -5.81 -16.06 4.94
CA PRO A 108 -5.51 -14.94 5.81
C PRO A 108 -4.85 -13.82 5.00
N ASP A 109 -5.27 -12.60 5.26
CA ASP A 109 -4.59 -11.42 4.77
C ASP A 109 -3.19 -11.32 5.40
N SER A 110 -2.27 -10.65 4.69
CA SER A 110 -0.96 -10.36 5.24
C SER A 110 -1.04 -9.17 6.22
N TYR A 111 0.09 -8.75 6.74
CA TYR A 111 0.18 -7.54 7.55
C TYR A 111 -0.17 -6.28 6.72
N GLY A 112 -0.65 -5.25 7.40
CA GLY A 112 -0.78 -3.90 6.86
C GLY A 112 0.55 -3.14 6.93
N LEU A 113 0.61 -2.01 6.23
CA LEU A 113 1.70 -1.04 6.36
C LEU A 113 1.14 0.26 6.92
N PHE A 114 1.73 0.72 8.03
CA PHE A 114 1.50 2.06 8.54
C PHE A 114 2.57 2.98 7.96
N SER A 115 2.15 4.09 7.35
CA SER A 115 3.06 5.06 6.73
C SER A 115 2.89 6.41 7.40
N ALA A 116 4.00 7.04 7.79
CA ALA A 116 4.06 8.41 8.25
C ALA A 116 4.89 9.24 7.27
N TYR A 117 4.34 10.36 6.83
CA TYR A 117 5.00 11.29 5.92
C TYR A 117 5.50 12.49 6.72
N LEU A 118 6.79 12.73 6.65
CA LEU A 118 7.49 13.78 7.39
C LEU A 118 7.94 14.85 6.41
N LEU A 119 7.39 16.04 6.54
CA LEU A 119 7.90 17.21 5.82
C LEU A 119 9.07 17.81 6.60
N LEU A 120 10.17 18.03 5.92
CA LEU A 120 11.41 18.48 6.53
C LEU A 120 11.67 19.96 6.26
N LYS A 121 12.43 20.59 7.17
CA LYS A 121 12.99 21.92 6.95
C LYS A 121 14.00 21.87 5.81
N PRO A 122 13.90 22.77 4.81
CA PRO A 122 14.80 22.79 3.67
C PRO A 122 16.29 22.88 4.08
N GLY A 123 17.14 22.17 3.32
CA GLY A 123 18.59 22.26 3.47
C GLY A 123 19.14 21.69 4.79
N ARG A 124 18.41 20.80 5.46
CA ARG A 124 18.84 20.24 6.75
C ARG A 124 19.37 18.83 6.66
N ILE A 125 18.73 17.97 5.89
CA ILE A 125 19.15 16.58 5.72
C ILE A 125 19.60 16.38 4.28
N PRO A 126 20.86 15.98 4.03
CA PRO A 126 21.32 15.61 2.70
C PRO A 126 20.45 14.48 2.10
N TYR A 127 20.29 14.49 0.79
CA TYR A 127 19.49 13.47 0.11
C TYR A 127 20.05 12.06 0.33
N ILE A 128 19.22 11.20 0.89
CA ILE A 128 19.54 9.80 1.16
C ILE A 128 19.07 8.98 -0.05
N ASN A 129 19.95 8.76 -1.02
CA ASN A 129 19.65 8.00 -2.23
C ASN A 129 19.65 6.49 -1.99
N ARG A 130 18.99 6.05 -0.93
CA ARG A 130 18.80 4.63 -0.58
C ARG A 130 17.66 4.48 0.41
N ASN A 131 17.06 3.31 0.48
CA ASN A 131 16.15 2.96 1.56
C ASN A 131 16.97 2.46 2.77
N LEU A 132 16.57 2.88 3.97
CA LEU A 132 17.17 2.46 5.22
C LEU A 132 16.18 1.57 5.98
N TYR A 133 16.62 0.40 6.39
CA TYR A 133 15.80 -0.57 7.12
C TYR A 133 16.34 -0.69 8.55
N TYR A 134 15.59 -0.23 9.50
CA TYR A 134 15.93 -0.27 10.92
C TYR A 134 15.09 -1.32 11.64
N PHE A 135 15.73 -2.20 12.40
CA PHE A 135 15.07 -3.24 13.17
C PHE A 135 15.25 -3.00 14.68
N ALA A 136 14.22 -3.37 15.46
CA ALA A 136 14.26 -3.26 16.92
C ALA A 136 15.19 -4.29 17.58
N GLY A 137 15.39 -5.44 16.95
CA GLY A 137 16.20 -6.54 17.49
C GLY A 137 17.10 -7.18 16.44
N LYS A 138 17.98 -8.06 16.91
CA LYS A 138 18.90 -8.82 16.05
C LYS A 138 18.19 -9.94 15.26
N ASP A 139 17.12 -10.49 15.81
CA ASP A 139 16.27 -11.46 15.12
C ASP A 139 15.25 -10.71 14.24
N VAL A 140 15.64 -10.51 12.99
CA VAL A 140 14.88 -9.77 11.99
C VAL A 140 13.50 -10.38 11.76
N TRP A 141 13.42 -11.70 11.67
CA TRP A 141 12.18 -12.40 11.38
C TRP A 141 11.19 -12.32 12.54
N LYS A 142 11.66 -12.55 13.76
CA LYS A 142 10.82 -12.35 14.95
C LYS A 142 10.32 -10.92 15.06
N THR A 143 11.22 -9.97 14.85
CA THR A 143 10.90 -8.54 14.96
C THR A 143 9.91 -8.09 13.88
N LEU A 144 10.02 -8.62 12.65
CA LEU A 144 9.13 -8.30 11.54
C LEU A 144 7.70 -8.83 11.76
N PHE A 145 7.56 -9.98 12.42
CA PHE A 145 6.27 -10.65 12.60
C PHE A 145 5.65 -10.49 14.00
N ASP A 146 6.31 -9.80 14.93
CA ASP A 146 5.73 -9.41 16.21
C ASP A 146 4.87 -8.13 16.04
N LEU A 147 3.72 -8.31 15.38
CA LEU A 147 2.84 -7.20 14.99
C LEU A 147 1.83 -6.80 16.07
N GLU A 148 1.69 -7.60 17.14
CA GLU A 148 0.66 -7.37 18.16
C GLU A 148 1.01 -6.24 19.14
N ALA A 149 2.28 -5.88 19.24
CA ALA A 149 2.77 -4.90 20.21
C ALA A 149 2.37 -3.45 19.93
N MET A 150 1.66 -3.16 18.83
CA MET A 150 1.27 -1.80 18.38
C MET A 150 2.43 -0.78 18.47
N ARG A 151 3.64 -1.26 18.22
CA ARG A 151 4.88 -0.48 18.18
C ARG A 151 5.75 -0.96 17.02
N PRO A 152 6.56 -0.09 16.41
CA PRO A 152 7.44 -0.50 15.32
C PRO A 152 8.44 -1.56 15.74
N GLY A 153 8.38 -2.74 15.13
CA GLY A 153 9.44 -3.76 15.17
C GLY A 153 10.50 -3.50 14.10
N MET A 154 10.08 -2.90 12.99
CA MET A 154 10.93 -2.46 11.89
C MET A 154 10.40 -1.15 11.33
N VAL A 155 11.28 -0.27 10.90
CA VAL A 155 10.93 0.94 10.14
C VAL A 155 11.79 1.00 8.88
N LEU A 156 11.11 1.08 7.74
CA LEU A 156 11.70 1.47 6.46
C LEU A 156 11.64 3.01 6.36
N LEU A 157 12.79 3.64 6.17
CA LEU A 157 12.92 5.05 5.86
C LEU A 157 13.26 5.21 4.38
N SER A 158 12.44 5.99 3.70
CA SER A 158 12.60 6.36 2.29
C SER A 158 12.60 7.87 2.16
N ALA A 159 13.68 8.43 1.65
CA ALA A 159 13.84 9.87 1.48
C ALA A 159 13.46 10.31 0.06
N GLN A 160 12.94 11.54 -0.07
CA GLN A 160 12.65 12.18 -1.36
C GLN A 160 13.37 13.52 -1.40
N ALA A 161 13.87 13.86 -2.59
CA ALA A 161 14.42 15.17 -2.88
C ALA A 161 13.37 16.02 -3.60
N PRO A 162 13.34 17.35 -3.41
CA PRO A 162 12.50 18.23 -4.16
C PRO A 162 12.87 18.23 -5.65
N ASP A 163 11.92 18.56 -6.51
CA ASP A 163 12.17 18.72 -7.94
C ASP A 163 13.19 19.86 -8.16
N GLY A 164 14.27 19.54 -8.88
CA GLY A 164 15.31 20.50 -9.23
C GLY A 164 16.44 20.71 -8.21
N ASP A 165 16.34 20.16 -7.01
CA ASP A 165 17.43 20.16 -6.02
C ASP A 165 17.65 18.79 -5.39
N PRO A 166 18.43 17.92 -6.01
CA PRO A 166 18.69 16.57 -5.50
C PRO A 166 19.69 16.54 -4.33
N ALA A 167 20.20 17.68 -3.87
CA ALA A 167 21.18 17.72 -2.79
C ALA A 167 20.56 17.45 -1.39
N TRP A 168 19.29 17.78 -1.21
CA TRP A 168 18.62 17.77 0.09
C TRP A 168 17.34 16.94 0.07
N CYS A 169 16.93 16.45 1.26
CA CYS A 169 15.60 15.85 1.45
C CYS A 169 14.57 16.94 1.80
N ASP A 170 13.39 16.84 1.22
CA ASP A 170 12.21 17.61 1.61
C ASP A 170 11.14 16.76 2.30
N VAL A 171 11.04 15.49 1.92
CA VAL A 171 10.11 14.52 2.49
C VAL A 171 10.82 13.22 2.87
N VAL A 172 10.50 12.71 4.04
CA VAL A 172 10.85 11.36 4.47
C VAL A 172 9.57 10.58 4.72
N THR A 173 9.48 9.41 4.11
CA THR A 173 8.41 8.45 4.40
C THR A 173 8.95 7.36 5.31
N LEU A 174 8.29 7.17 6.45
CA LEU A 174 8.53 6.06 7.36
C LEU A 174 7.43 5.03 7.18
N MET A 175 7.80 3.77 7.00
CA MET A 175 6.83 2.66 6.86
C MET A 175 7.16 1.56 7.87
N THR A 176 6.13 1.05 8.55
CA THR A 176 6.25 -0.06 9.49
C THR A 176 5.14 -1.07 9.27
N PRO A 177 5.43 -2.38 9.30
CA PRO A 177 4.41 -3.42 9.32
C PRO A 177 3.55 -3.33 10.58
N VAL A 178 2.25 -3.54 10.42
CA VAL A 178 1.29 -3.54 11.53
C VAL A 178 0.27 -4.67 11.36
N ALA A 179 -0.26 -5.16 12.49
CA ALA A 179 -1.42 -6.01 12.46
C ALA A 179 -2.65 -5.21 11.98
N THR A 180 -3.51 -5.85 11.21
CA THR A 180 -4.77 -5.23 10.76
C THR A 180 -5.84 -5.25 11.84
N ARG A 181 -5.85 -6.27 12.70
CA ARG A 181 -6.85 -6.51 13.73
C ARG A 181 -7.19 -5.29 14.59
N PRO A 182 -6.26 -4.49 15.12
CA PRO A 182 -6.59 -3.32 15.93
C PRO A 182 -7.37 -2.23 15.17
N TRP A 183 -7.36 -2.27 13.82
CA TRP A 183 -8.03 -1.30 12.95
C TRP A 183 -9.40 -1.76 12.44
N GLU A 184 -9.73 -3.05 12.58
CA GLU A 184 -10.97 -3.68 12.10
C GLU A 184 -12.23 -3.05 12.70
N ALA A 185 -12.15 -2.58 13.95
CA ALA A 185 -13.27 -1.89 14.61
C ALA A 185 -13.77 -0.65 13.83
N TRP A 186 -12.97 -0.11 12.95
CA TRP A 186 -13.29 1.08 12.15
C TRP A 186 -13.44 0.78 10.65
N GLU A 187 -13.52 -0.50 10.28
CA GLU A 187 -13.79 -0.93 8.92
C GLU A 187 -15.14 -0.33 8.45
N GLY A 188 -15.16 0.15 7.20
CA GLY A 188 -16.35 0.81 6.64
C GLY A 188 -16.59 2.24 7.11
N SER A 189 -15.81 2.78 8.07
CA SER A 189 -15.93 4.18 8.48
C SER A 189 -15.42 5.14 7.40
N ALA A 190 -16.14 6.25 7.19
CA ALA A 190 -15.78 7.22 6.16
C ALA A 190 -14.51 8.00 6.54
N PRO A 191 -13.59 8.26 5.58
CA PRO A 191 -12.47 9.18 5.78
C PRO A 191 -12.96 10.55 6.26
N GLY A 192 -12.27 11.14 7.25
CA GLY A 192 -12.63 12.44 7.83
C GLY A 192 -13.79 12.41 8.84
N ARG A 193 -14.44 11.25 9.06
CA ARG A 193 -15.52 11.07 10.04
C ARG A 193 -15.24 9.93 11.01
N ARG A 194 -13.98 9.61 11.22
CA ARG A 194 -13.57 8.54 12.12
C ARG A 194 -13.61 9.00 13.58
N PRO A 195 -13.93 8.11 14.53
CA PRO A 195 -14.01 8.47 15.94
C PRO A 195 -12.65 8.86 16.53
N GLU A 196 -12.67 9.55 17.67
CA GLU A 196 -11.47 10.00 18.38
C GLU A 196 -10.52 8.85 18.70
N ALA A 197 -11.03 7.68 19.07
CA ALA A 197 -10.20 6.51 19.34
C ALA A 197 -9.34 6.08 18.15
N TYR A 198 -9.84 6.20 16.92
CA TYR A 198 -9.05 5.96 15.71
C TYR A 198 -7.92 6.99 15.55
N THR A 199 -8.25 8.27 15.73
CA THR A 199 -7.26 9.36 15.62
C THR A 199 -6.20 9.27 16.70
N ALA A 200 -6.57 8.89 17.91
CA ALA A 200 -5.64 8.69 19.02
C ALA A 200 -4.68 7.52 18.74
N LEU A 201 -5.19 6.36 18.26
CA LEU A 201 -4.35 5.23 17.88
C LEU A 201 -3.40 5.59 16.73
N LYS A 202 -3.91 6.29 15.74
CA LYS A 202 -3.12 6.76 14.60
C LYS A 202 -1.99 7.71 15.04
N ALA A 203 -2.29 8.65 15.93
CA ALA A 203 -1.31 9.57 16.50
C ALA A 203 -0.24 8.85 17.33
N ALA A 204 -0.64 7.89 18.16
CA ALA A 204 0.28 7.08 18.96
C ALA A 204 1.24 6.26 18.07
N MET A 205 0.72 5.62 17.01
CA MET A 205 1.56 4.90 16.04
C MET A 205 2.49 5.83 15.27
N THR A 206 2.03 7.02 14.91
CA THR A 206 2.88 8.04 14.27
C THR A 206 4.03 8.41 15.17
N GLN A 207 3.73 8.77 16.42
CA GLN A 207 4.76 9.17 17.39
C GLN A 207 5.76 8.04 17.63
N ALA A 208 5.29 6.82 17.86
CA ALA A 208 6.16 5.66 18.06
C ALA A 208 7.07 5.39 16.85
N THR A 209 6.54 5.55 15.62
CA THR A 209 7.30 5.34 14.38
C THR A 209 8.36 6.44 14.19
N VAL A 210 8.01 7.68 14.47
CA VAL A 210 8.95 8.82 14.45
C VAL A 210 10.04 8.67 15.50
N ASP A 211 9.68 8.34 16.73
CA ASP A 211 10.65 8.15 17.82
C ASP A 211 11.62 7.01 17.52
N PHE A 212 11.10 5.91 16.93
CA PHE A 212 11.92 4.80 16.52
C PHE A 212 12.94 5.19 15.44
N ALA A 213 12.55 6.00 14.46
CA ALA A 213 13.45 6.50 13.42
C ALA A 213 14.45 7.50 13.98
N CYS A 214 14.01 8.46 14.82
CA CYS A 214 14.86 9.47 15.44
C CYS A 214 15.90 8.89 16.41
N ALA A 215 15.63 7.75 17.03
CA ALA A 215 16.61 7.05 17.84
C ALA A 215 17.81 6.52 17.02
N ARG A 216 17.68 6.40 15.70
CA ARG A 216 18.70 5.90 14.77
C ARG A 216 19.23 6.95 13.81
N LEU A 217 18.48 8.01 13.61
CA LEU A 217 18.82 9.19 12.83
C LEU A 217 18.40 10.43 13.66
N PRO A 218 19.19 10.83 14.69
CA PRO A 218 18.79 11.86 15.64
C PRO A 218 18.51 13.23 15.00
N GLU A 219 19.25 13.58 13.96
CA GLU A 219 19.08 14.83 13.21
C GLU A 219 17.71 14.98 12.57
N LEU A 220 16.98 13.88 12.37
CA LEU A 220 15.62 13.92 11.82
C LEU A 220 14.67 14.70 12.75
N ARG A 221 14.82 14.59 14.07
CA ARG A 221 13.93 15.22 15.06
C ARG A 221 13.90 16.74 14.93
N ASP A 222 15.06 17.36 14.79
CA ASP A 222 15.19 18.82 14.73
C ASP A 222 14.79 19.40 13.37
N CYS A 223 14.66 18.53 12.38
CA CYS A 223 14.35 18.90 11.01
C CYS A 223 12.87 18.79 10.66
N LEU A 224 12.03 18.27 11.54
CA LEU A 224 10.60 18.11 11.28
C LEU A 224 9.91 19.47 11.23
N LEU A 225 9.14 19.71 10.16
CA LEU A 225 8.17 20.81 10.04
C LEU A 225 6.76 20.31 10.34
N TYR A 226 6.40 19.18 9.78
CA TYR A 226 5.06 18.60 9.86
C TYR A 226 5.12 17.08 9.74
N THR A 227 4.21 16.40 10.43
CA THR A 227 4.05 14.94 10.35
C THR A 227 2.60 14.64 9.99
N SER A 228 2.40 13.93 8.88
CA SER A 228 1.10 13.40 8.48
C SER A 228 1.15 11.88 8.47
N PRO A 229 0.28 11.21 9.23
CA PRO A 229 0.10 9.76 9.16
C PRO A 229 -0.85 9.38 8.03
#